data_4c88196105f69217245b29a05e59d517
#
_entry.id   4c88196105f69217245b29a05e59d517
#
_cell.length_a   1.000
_cell.length_b   1.000
_cell.length_c   1.000
_cell.angle_alpha   90.00
_cell.angle_beta   90.00
_cell.angle_gamma   90.00
#
_symmetry.space_group_name_H-M   'P 1'
#
loop_
_entity.id
_entity.type
_entity.pdbx_description
1 polymer ?
#
loop_
_entity_poly.entity_id
_entity_poly.type
_entity_poly.pdbx_seq_one_letter_code
_entity_poly.pdbx_strand_id
1 'polypeptide(L)'
;MFFEKSEKTLLVISSIVYIFYVVFIGGMISIFKEYVGNEYLRTKIVDQIREQTRLTQDSANVSTKDMHFIFQVMGQLAWPYFALLIVLFLLLIYVLFKKNINHNVVAFLLLVYSILLLIFSLGILFISCIIYFFLGVRIIVIAAIICIKTN
;
A
#
# COMPACT_ATOMS: atom_id res chain seq x y z
N MET A 1 6.79 27.25 7.46
CA MET A 1 6.76 26.33 6.32
C MET A 1 7.46 25.06 6.78
N PHE A 2 6.75 23.92 6.90
CA PHE A 2 7.21 22.73 7.64
C PHE A 2 8.32 21.92 6.95
N PHE A 3 8.39 22.01 5.63
CA PHE A 3 9.31 21.20 4.84
C PHE A 3 10.27 22.10 4.06
N GLU A 4 11.55 21.73 4.07
CA GLU A 4 12.54 22.31 3.17
C GLU A 4 12.22 21.97 1.71
N LYS A 5 12.83 22.67 0.77
CA LYS A 5 12.58 22.48 -0.67
C LYS A 5 12.88 21.03 -1.12
N SER A 6 13.95 20.45 -0.61
CA SER A 6 14.36 19.06 -0.87
C SER A 6 13.35 18.04 -0.33
N GLU A 7 12.80 18.29 0.85
CA GLU A 7 11.81 17.40 1.50
C GLU A 7 10.48 17.41 0.75
N LYS A 8 10.05 18.56 0.27
CA LYS A 8 8.87 18.67 -0.59
C LYS A 8 9.04 17.86 -1.87
N THR A 9 10.23 17.93 -2.47
CA THR A 9 10.55 17.17 -3.67
C THR A 9 10.47 15.65 -3.38
N LEU A 10 11.03 15.20 -2.26
CA LEU A 10 10.94 13.79 -1.85
C LEU A 10 9.49 13.35 -1.61
N LEU A 11 8.68 14.18 -0.95
CA LEU A 11 7.26 13.90 -0.71
C LEU A 11 6.48 13.80 -2.03
N VAL A 12 6.74 14.71 -2.97
CA VAL A 12 6.09 14.68 -4.29
C VAL A 12 6.49 13.42 -5.06
N ILE A 13 7.77 13.08 -5.11
CA ILE A 13 8.25 11.86 -5.78
C ILE A 13 7.60 10.62 -5.16
N SER A 14 7.61 10.52 -3.83
CA SER A 14 7.02 9.38 -3.11
C SER A 14 5.50 9.28 -3.35
N SER A 15 4.80 10.43 -3.43
CA SER A 15 3.36 10.46 -3.75
C SER A 15 3.07 10.02 -5.18
N ILE A 16 3.93 10.39 -6.14
CA ILE A 16 3.81 9.94 -7.54
C ILE A 16 3.98 8.42 -7.62
N VAL A 17 5.00 7.88 -6.96
CA VAL A 17 5.22 6.41 -6.90
C VAL A 17 4.00 5.71 -6.31
N TYR A 18 3.41 6.28 -5.25
CA TYR A 18 2.20 5.74 -4.66
C TYR A 18 0.99 5.76 -5.61
N ILE A 19 0.79 6.84 -6.36
CA ILE A 19 -0.28 6.93 -7.37
C ILE A 19 -0.11 5.82 -8.42
N PHE A 20 1.10 5.63 -8.94
CA PHE A 20 1.38 4.55 -9.90
C PHE A 20 1.06 3.17 -9.31
N TYR A 21 1.43 2.94 -8.06
CA TYR A 21 1.10 1.70 -7.35
C TYR A 21 -0.42 1.48 -7.25
N VAL A 22 -1.19 2.50 -6.83
CA VAL A 22 -2.67 2.41 -6.72
C VAL A 22 -3.31 2.14 -8.08
N VAL A 23 -2.87 2.83 -9.13
CA VAL A 23 -3.37 2.60 -10.50
C VAL A 23 -3.05 1.18 -10.97
N PHE A 24 -1.83 0.70 -10.72
CA PHE A 24 -1.43 -0.66 -11.05
C PHE A 24 -2.27 -1.71 -10.32
N ILE A 25 -2.46 -1.57 -9.02
CA ILE A 25 -3.31 -2.48 -8.23
C ILE A 25 -4.76 -2.44 -8.71
N GLY A 26 -5.31 -1.25 -8.99
CA GLY A 26 -6.66 -1.10 -9.54
C GLY A 26 -6.83 -1.82 -10.87
N GLY A 27 -5.84 -1.71 -11.76
CA GLY A 27 -5.81 -2.46 -13.02
C GLY A 27 -5.78 -3.96 -12.81
N MET A 28 -4.91 -4.44 -11.90
CA MET A 28 -4.82 -5.87 -11.56
C MET A 28 -6.13 -6.42 -10.98
N ILE A 29 -6.79 -5.66 -10.09
CA ILE A 29 -8.08 -6.05 -9.52
C ILE A 29 -9.17 -6.13 -10.60
N SER A 30 -9.18 -5.19 -11.53
CA SER A 30 -10.16 -5.18 -12.63
C SER A 30 -9.98 -6.40 -13.54
N ILE A 31 -8.75 -6.73 -13.92
CA ILE A 31 -8.42 -7.92 -14.69
C ILE A 31 -8.79 -9.18 -13.91
N PHE A 32 -8.42 -9.25 -12.63
CA PHE A 32 -8.70 -10.39 -11.79
C PHE A 32 -10.20 -10.65 -11.65
N LYS A 33 -11.02 -9.58 -11.50
CA LYS A 33 -12.48 -9.69 -11.44
C LYS A 33 -13.07 -10.27 -12.73
N GLU A 34 -12.54 -9.86 -13.89
CA GLU A 34 -12.97 -10.41 -15.18
C GLU A 34 -12.64 -11.91 -15.27
N TYR A 35 -11.45 -12.32 -14.84
CA TYR A 35 -11.04 -13.72 -14.81
C TYR A 35 -11.89 -14.57 -13.85
N VAL A 36 -12.14 -14.06 -12.63
CA VAL A 36 -12.97 -14.78 -11.63
C VAL A 36 -14.43 -14.89 -12.08
N GLY A 37 -14.96 -13.89 -12.77
CA GLY A 37 -16.32 -13.87 -13.31
C GLY A 37 -16.53 -14.79 -14.52
N ASN A 38 -15.46 -15.15 -15.23
CA ASN A 38 -15.54 -16.02 -16.41
C ASN A 38 -15.18 -17.46 -16.04
N GLU A 39 -16.17 -18.35 -16.07
CA GLU A 39 -16.00 -19.76 -15.68
C GLU A 39 -14.97 -20.49 -16.54
N TYR A 40 -14.93 -20.23 -17.82
CA TYR A 40 -13.96 -20.84 -18.74
C TYR A 40 -12.51 -20.43 -18.40
N LEU A 41 -12.26 -19.14 -18.19
CA LEU A 41 -10.92 -18.64 -17.84
C LEU A 41 -10.47 -19.17 -16.48
N ARG A 42 -11.37 -19.19 -15.51
CA ARG A 42 -11.12 -19.73 -14.18
C ARG A 42 -10.70 -21.20 -14.23
N THR A 43 -11.42 -22.03 -14.99
CA THR A 43 -11.10 -23.46 -15.15
C THR A 43 -9.74 -23.64 -15.80
N LYS A 44 -9.44 -22.87 -16.85
CA LYS A 44 -8.15 -22.91 -17.54
C LYS A 44 -6.96 -22.56 -16.62
N ILE A 45 -7.10 -21.55 -15.76
CA ILE A 45 -6.07 -21.18 -14.78
C ILE A 45 -5.85 -22.30 -13.76
N VAL A 46 -6.94 -22.86 -13.22
CA VAL A 46 -6.89 -23.98 -12.26
C VAL A 46 -6.17 -25.19 -12.86
N ASP A 47 -6.44 -25.51 -14.13
CA ASP A 47 -5.79 -26.61 -14.82
C ASP A 47 -4.30 -26.34 -15.05
N GLN A 48 -3.92 -25.11 -15.42
CA GLN A 48 -2.50 -24.72 -15.57
C GLN A 48 -1.74 -24.79 -14.25
N ILE A 49 -2.32 -24.30 -13.14
CA ILE A 49 -1.70 -24.38 -11.81
C ILE A 49 -1.53 -25.85 -11.42
N ARG A 50 -2.54 -26.69 -11.65
CA ARG A 50 -2.48 -28.12 -11.38
C ARG A 50 -1.36 -28.80 -12.17
N GLU A 51 -1.21 -28.49 -13.43
CA GLU A 51 -0.17 -29.05 -14.29
C GLU A 51 1.23 -28.63 -13.81
N GLN A 52 1.42 -27.36 -13.46
CA GLN A 52 2.69 -26.87 -12.86
C GLN A 52 3.00 -27.52 -11.51
N THR A 53 1.99 -27.69 -10.64
CA THR A 53 2.16 -28.33 -9.32
C THR A 53 2.51 -29.82 -9.47
N ARG A 54 1.97 -30.51 -10.49
CA ARG A 54 2.37 -31.91 -10.81
C ARG A 54 3.83 -32.01 -11.23
N LEU A 55 4.34 -31.01 -11.98
CA LEU A 55 5.74 -30.99 -12.46
C LEU A 55 6.73 -30.69 -11.32
N THR A 56 6.32 -30.01 -10.25
CA THR A 56 7.18 -29.64 -9.12
C THR A 56 7.25 -30.68 -8.00
N GLN A 57 6.64 -31.87 -8.16
CA GLN A 57 6.64 -32.96 -7.18
C GLN A 57 6.12 -32.62 -5.75
N ASP A 58 5.65 -31.41 -5.54
CA ASP A 58 5.01 -31.03 -4.28
C ASP A 58 3.60 -31.60 -4.24
N SER A 59 3.46 -32.70 -3.52
CA SER A 59 2.22 -33.50 -3.37
C SER A 59 1.16 -32.84 -2.49
N ALA A 60 1.05 -31.53 -2.49
CA ALA A 60 -0.11 -30.85 -1.96
C ALA A 60 -1.27 -31.09 -2.95
N ASN A 61 -2.09 -32.09 -2.70
CA ASN A 61 -3.37 -32.33 -3.37
C ASN A 61 -4.33 -31.17 -3.10
N VAL A 62 -4.03 -29.99 -3.67
CA VAL A 62 -4.94 -28.83 -3.58
C VAL A 62 -6.17 -29.17 -4.42
N SER A 63 -7.28 -29.41 -3.75
CA SER A 63 -8.55 -29.69 -4.38
C SER A 63 -8.96 -28.53 -5.30
N THR A 64 -9.58 -28.84 -6.43
CA THR A 64 -10.17 -27.83 -7.33
C THR A 64 -11.17 -26.93 -6.58
N LYS A 65 -11.89 -27.49 -5.59
CA LYS A 65 -12.80 -26.73 -4.74
C LYS A 65 -12.08 -25.70 -3.88
N ASP A 66 -10.92 -26.05 -3.33
CA ASP A 66 -10.14 -25.15 -2.49
C ASP A 66 -9.57 -23.99 -3.31
N MET A 67 -9.10 -24.24 -4.54
CA MET A 67 -8.68 -23.18 -5.46
C MET A 67 -9.82 -22.24 -5.81
N HIS A 68 -11.01 -22.76 -6.13
CA HIS A 68 -12.17 -21.92 -6.41
C HIS A 68 -12.57 -21.08 -5.22
N PHE A 69 -12.51 -21.64 -4.01
CA PHE A 69 -12.78 -20.91 -2.78
C PHE A 69 -11.76 -19.77 -2.56
N ILE A 70 -10.47 -20.04 -2.75
CA ILE A 70 -9.40 -19.03 -2.63
C ILE A 70 -9.63 -17.89 -3.62
N PHE A 71 -9.90 -18.17 -4.89
CA PHE A 71 -10.19 -17.15 -5.90
C PHE A 71 -11.43 -16.32 -5.55
N GLN A 72 -12.46 -16.93 -5.01
CA GLN A 72 -13.65 -16.21 -4.58
C GLN A 72 -13.36 -15.28 -3.41
N VAL A 73 -12.64 -15.74 -2.39
CA VAL A 73 -12.24 -14.94 -1.23
C VAL A 73 -11.34 -13.78 -1.66
N MET A 74 -10.35 -14.04 -2.50
CA MET A 74 -9.46 -12.99 -3.03
C MET A 74 -10.25 -11.93 -3.82
N GLY A 75 -11.22 -12.35 -4.62
CA GLY A 75 -12.08 -11.42 -5.37
C GLY A 75 -12.95 -10.55 -4.44
N GLN A 76 -13.44 -11.10 -3.33
CA GLN A 76 -14.23 -10.36 -2.34
C GLN A 76 -13.37 -9.37 -1.55
N LEU A 77 -12.13 -9.72 -1.21
CA LEU A 77 -11.21 -8.87 -0.44
C LEU A 77 -10.52 -7.80 -1.29
N ALA A 78 -10.45 -7.97 -2.60
CA ALA A 78 -9.74 -7.06 -3.49
C ALA A 78 -10.30 -5.63 -3.45
N TRP A 79 -11.62 -5.45 -3.45
CA TRP A 79 -12.26 -4.14 -3.40
C TRP A 79 -12.11 -3.40 -2.07
N PRO A 80 -12.35 -4.01 -0.90
CA PRO A 80 -12.05 -3.39 0.39
C PRO A 80 -10.58 -2.99 0.51
N TYR A 81 -9.66 -3.82 0.03
CA TYR A 81 -8.23 -3.53 0.00
C TYR A 81 -7.93 -2.27 -0.85
N PHE A 82 -8.48 -2.19 -2.05
CA PHE A 82 -8.32 -1.04 -2.94
C PHE A 82 -8.89 0.25 -2.33
N ALA A 83 -10.09 0.17 -1.75
CA ALA A 83 -10.71 1.29 -1.05
C ALA A 83 -9.83 1.80 0.10
N LEU A 84 -9.22 0.89 0.87
CA LEU A 84 -8.30 1.23 1.94
C LEU A 84 -7.06 1.97 1.42
N LEU A 85 -6.47 1.54 0.30
CA LEU A 85 -5.35 2.25 -0.34
C LEU A 85 -5.76 3.68 -0.73
N ILE A 86 -6.96 3.88 -1.29
CA ILE A 86 -7.46 5.22 -1.63
C ILE A 86 -7.62 6.07 -0.37
N VAL A 87 -8.20 5.53 0.70
CA VAL A 87 -8.36 6.24 1.98
C VAL A 87 -7.02 6.67 2.55
N LEU A 88 -6.01 5.79 2.54
CA LEU A 88 -4.65 6.11 2.96
C LEU A 88 -4.06 7.26 2.12
N PHE A 89 -4.30 7.27 0.81
CA PHE A 89 -3.83 8.33 -0.06
C PHE A 89 -4.51 9.67 0.25
N LEU A 90 -5.81 9.68 0.45
CA LEU A 90 -6.55 10.88 0.82
C LEU A 90 -6.10 11.43 2.17
N LEU A 91 -5.78 10.57 3.13
CA LEU A 91 -5.23 10.96 4.42
C LEU A 91 -3.87 11.64 4.26
N LEU A 92 -2.98 11.11 3.41
CA LEU A 92 -1.70 11.74 3.10
C LEU A 92 -1.90 13.14 2.50
N ILE A 93 -2.75 13.27 1.48
CA ILE A 93 -3.09 14.55 0.87
C ILE A 93 -3.59 15.54 1.93
N TYR A 94 -4.52 15.12 2.78
CA TYR A 94 -5.06 15.94 3.86
C TYR A 94 -3.94 16.47 4.77
N VAL A 95 -3.01 15.61 5.19
CA VAL A 95 -1.88 16.01 6.05
C VAL A 95 -0.97 17.01 5.35
N LEU A 96 -0.71 16.83 4.05
CA LEU A 96 0.20 17.69 3.29
C LEU A 96 -0.39 19.08 2.98
N PHE A 97 -1.69 19.18 2.75
CA PHE A 97 -2.33 20.44 2.33
C PHE A 97 -2.87 21.28 3.47
N LYS A 98 -3.11 20.72 4.65
CA LYS A 98 -3.64 21.47 5.80
C LYS A 98 -2.57 22.34 6.45
N LYS A 99 -2.69 23.67 6.32
CA LYS A 99 -1.68 24.65 6.77
C LYS A 99 -1.55 24.82 8.30
N ASN A 100 -2.57 24.48 9.08
CA ASN A 100 -2.68 24.80 10.52
C ASN A 100 -2.66 23.53 11.41
N ILE A 101 -1.96 22.47 11.04
CA ILE A 101 -1.80 21.32 11.91
C ILE A 101 -0.56 21.50 12.79
N ASN A 102 -0.64 21.09 14.05
CA ASN A 102 0.50 21.05 14.97
C ASN A 102 1.60 20.11 14.38
N HIS A 103 2.86 20.54 14.47
CA HIS A 103 4.03 19.79 13.97
C HIS A 103 4.08 18.36 14.47
N ASN A 104 3.80 18.15 15.76
CA ASN A 104 3.81 16.84 16.39
C ASN A 104 2.73 15.92 15.82
N VAL A 105 1.56 16.47 15.47
CA VAL A 105 0.48 15.70 14.84
C VAL A 105 0.85 15.28 13.42
N VAL A 106 1.48 16.19 12.64
CA VAL A 106 1.95 15.86 11.29
C VAL A 106 3.00 14.75 11.34
N ALA A 107 3.96 14.86 12.26
CA ALA A 107 5.01 13.87 12.43
C ALA A 107 4.43 12.49 12.81
N PHE A 108 3.53 12.46 13.80
CA PHE A 108 2.85 11.23 14.22
C PHE A 108 2.06 10.60 13.07
N LEU A 109 1.29 11.39 12.34
CA LEU A 109 0.52 10.91 11.18
C LEU A 109 1.42 10.34 10.09
N LEU A 110 2.56 10.96 9.80
CA LEU A 110 3.52 10.43 8.82
C LEU A 110 4.13 9.10 9.27
N LEU A 111 4.44 8.94 10.57
CA LEU A 111 4.96 7.69 11.11
C LEU A 111 3.92 6.58 11.02
N VAL A 112 2.70 6.83 11.46
CA VAL A 112 1.58 5.87 11.38
C VAL A 112 1.31 5.51 9.92
N TYR A 113 1.27 6.50 9.03
CA TYR A 113 1.08 6.31 7.59
C TYR A 113 2.17 5.42 6.99
N SER A 114 3.44 5.66 7.34
CA SER A 114 4.58 4.85 6.86
C SER A 114 4.42 3.38 7.24
N ILE A 115 4.04 3.09 8.47
CA ILE A 115 3.86 1.71 8.96
C ILE A 115 2.66 1.05 8.27
N LEU A 116 1.52 1.75 8.18
CA LEU A 116 0.35 1.24 7.49
C LEU A 116 0.64 0.97 6.00
N LEU A 117 1.33 1.90 5.34
CA LEU A 117 1.71 1.74 3.94
C LEU A 117 2.63 0.53 3.74
N LEU A 118 3.58 0.28 4.65
CA LEU A 118 4.47 -0.88 4.59
C LEU A 118 3.68 -2.19 4.67
N ILE A 119 2.76 -2.28 5.62
CA ILE A 119 1.92 -3.47 5.83
C ILE A 119 1.02 -3.70 4.60
N PHE A 120 0.30 -2.68 4.17
CA PHE A 120 -0.70 -2.82 3.10
C PHE A 120 -0.08 -2.90 1.69
N SER A 121 1.12 -2.39 1.48
CA SER A 121 1.82 -2.56 0.20
C SER A 121 2.58 -3.89 0.10
N LEU A 122 2.52 -4.74 1.14
CA LEU A 122 3.32 -5.98 1.23
C LEU A 122 4.82 -5.73 0.99
N GLY A 123 5.31 -4.58 1.41
CA GLY A 123 6.69 -4.17 1.25
C GLY A 123 7.08 -3.63 -0.14
N ILE A 124 6.20 -3.63 -1.14
CA ILE A 124 6.51 -3.13 -2.49
C ILE A 124 6.89 -1.64 -2.46
N LEU A 125 6.24 -0.86 -1.61
CA LEU A 125 6.53 0.58 -1.44
C LEU A 125 7.56 0.86 -0.33
N PHE A 126 8.46 -0.06 -0.04
CA PHE A 126 9.44 0.04 1.03
C PHE A 126 10.24 1.37 1.00
N ILE A 127 10.69 1.79 -0.17
CA ILE A 127 11.42 3.06 -0.34
C ILE A 127 10.56 4.26 0.06
N SER A 128 9.30 4.31 -0.37
CA SER A 128 8.36 5.37 0.02
C SER A 128 8.09 5.37 1.52
N CYS A 129 7.97 4.19 2.13
CA CYS A 129 7.80 4.04 3.59
C CYS A 129 8.98 4.62 4.35
N ILE A 130 10.23 4.34 3.92
CA ILE A 130 11.44 4.91 4.54
C ILE A 130 11.43 6.44 4.45
N ILE A 131 11.04 7.01 3.32
CA ILE A 131 10.98 8.46 3.13
C ILE A 131 9.98 9.08 4.13
N TYR A 132 8.77 8.56 4.21
CA TYR A 132 7.75 9.07 5.14
C TYR A 132 8.15 8.90 6.60
N PHE A 133 8.75 7.76 6.94
CA PHE A 133 9.27 7.50 8.29
C PHE A 133 10.35 8.48 8.68
N PHE A 134 11.36 8.67 7.82
CA PHE A 134 12.46 9.61 8.05
C PHE A 134 11.96 11.05 8.23
N LEU A 135 11.04 11.50 7.40
CA LEU A 135 10.46 12.84 7.52
C LEU A 135 9.67 13.00 8.82
N GLY A 136 8.92 11.99 9.25
CA GLY A 136 8.21 11.99 10.52
C GLY A 136 9.16 12.13 11.71
N VAL A 137 10.21 11.30 11.77
CA VAL A 137 11.25 11.37 12.82
C VAL A 137 11.95 12.74 12.83
N ARG A 138 12.34 13.26 11.67
CA ARG A 138 12.99 14.56 11.57
C ARG A 138 12.14 15.70 12.15
N ILE A 139 10.83 15.71 11.87
CA ILE A 139 9.92 16.73 12.42
C ILE A 139 9.89 16.67 13.94
N ILE A 140 9.85 15.46 14.54
CA ILE A 140 9.87 15.29 16.00
C ILE A 140 11.17 15.82 16.58
N VAL A 141 12.31 15.49 15.98
CA VAL A 141 13.62 15.96 16.46
C VAL A 141 13.72 17.48 16.41
N ILE A 142 13.28 18.12 15.33
CA ILE A 142 13.27 19.58 15.22
C ILE A 142 12.35 20.20 16.29
N ALA A 143 11.14 19.66 16.49
CA ALA A 143 10.21 20.13 17.52
C ALA A 143 10.80 20.01 18.92
N ALA A 144 11.50 18.91 19.23
CA ALA A 144 12.18 18.70 20.51
C ALA A 144 13.32 19.71 20.75
N ILE A 145 14.14 19.99 19.72
CA ILE A 145 15.23 20.96 19.81
C ILE A 145 14.68 22.38 20.06
N ILE A 146 13.59 22.75 19.39
CA ILE A 146 12.96 24.06 19.59
C ILE A 146 12.43 24.17 21.04
N CYS A 147 11.79 23.13 21.56
CA CYS A 147 11.27 23.11 22.94
C CYS A 147 12.38 23.28 23.99
N ILE A 148 13.56 22.66 23.77
CA ILE A 148 14.72 22.80 24.68
C ILE A 148 15.33 24.22 24.63
N LYS A 149 15.29 24.89 23.47
CA LYS A 149 15.84 26.25 23.31
C LYS A 149 14.96 27.34 23.91
N THR A 150 13.68 27.10 24.10
CA THR A 150 12.69 28.06 24.63
C THR A 150 12.47 27.95 26.14
N ASN A 151 12.99 26.91 26.78
CA ASN A 151 13.10 26.79 28.25
C ASN A 151 14.50 27.19 28.72
#